data_2c9911c4b2692bcd4c513e0c9c5b29e1
#
_entry.id   2c9911c4b2692bcd4c513e0c9c5b29e1
#
_cell.length_a   1.000
_cell.length_b   1.000
_cell.length_c   1.000
_cell.angle_alpha   90.00
_cell.angle_beta   90.00
_cell.angle_gamma   90.00
#
_symmetry.space_group_name_H-M   'P 1'
#
loop_
_entity.id
_entity.type
_entity.pdbx_description
1 polymer ?
#
loop_
_entity_poly.entity_id
_entity_poly.type
_entity_poly.pdbx_seq_one_letter_code
_entity_poly.pdbx_strand_id
1 'polypeptide(L)'
;MDGSGGWIDVPPVPGALVVNIGDMMEFWSGGVFVATSHRVRKVAQERYSFPLFFALDYDVELVPLSRQAPAIRTGEHLYAQTVQTFRYLRQRAERGEIVLPEAIRPPASFGQLARHCIV
;
A
#
# COMPACT_ATOMS: atom_id res chain seq x y z
N MET A 1 -11.99 4.37 3.44
CA MET A 1 -12.50 5.28 4.50
C MET A 1 -12.81 6.61 3.85
N ASP A 2 -13.81 7.33 4.34
CA ASP A 2 -14.06 8.71 3.94
C ASP A 2 -13.11 9.70 4.64
N GLY A 3 -13.19 10.99 4.27
CA GLY A 3 -12.32 12.01 4.86
C GLY A 3 -12.57 12.28 6.36
N SER A 4 -13.65 11.77 6.94
CA SER A 4 -13.96 11.84 8.37
C SER A 4 -13.47 10.62 9.15
N GLY A 5 -12.85 9.65 8.48
CA GLY A 5 -12.41 8.38 9.08
C GLY A 5 -13.50 7.30 9.14
N GLY A 6 -14.68 7.56 8.56
CA GLY A 6 -15.77 6.59 8.45
C GLY A 6 -15.50 5.53 7.38
N TRP A 7 -16.05 4.33 7.58
CA TRP A 7 -16.00 3.27 6.57
C TRP A 7 -17.19 3.39 5.62
N ILE A 8 -16.90 3.37 4.33
CA ILE A 8 -17.91 3.34 3.26
C ILE A 8 -18.02 1.93 2.73
N ASP A 9 -19.21 1.39 2.67
CA ASP A 9 -19.46 0.12 2.02
C ASP A 9 -19.43 0.28 0.50
N VAL A 10 -18.76 -0.66 -0.15
CA VAL A 10 -18.69 -0.72 -1.61
C VAL A 10 -19.47 -1.97 -2.07
N PRO A 11 -20.76 -1.81 -2.42
CA PRO A 11 -21.54 -2.91 -2.93
C PRO A 11 -21.06 -3.31 -4.34
N PRO A 12 -21.21 -4.58 -4.72
CA PRO A 12 -20.88 -5.01 -6.07
C PRO A 12 -21.82 -4.34 -7.08
N VAL A 13 -21.22 -3.77 -8.14
CA VAL A 13 -21.94 -3.19 -9.28
C VAL A 13 -21.60 -4.03 -10.51
N PRO A 14 -22.57 -4.61 -11.22
CA PRO A 14 -22.31 -5.40 -12.41
C PRO A 14 -21.49 -4.64 -13.45
N GLY A 15 -20.43 -5.26 -13.95
CA GLY A 15 -19.54 -4.66 -14.95
C GLY A 15 -18.60 -3.55 -14.44
N ALA A 16 -18.59 -3.26 -13.14
CA ALA A 16 -17.69 -2.29 -12.55
C ALA A 16 -16.48 -2.95 -11.88
N LEU A 17 -15.40 -2.17 -11.79
CA LEU A 17 -14.20 -2.50 -11.02
C LEU A 17 -14.08 -1.54 -9.84
N VAL A 18 -13.59 -2.05 -8.72
CA VAL A 18 -13.20 -1.19 -7.59
C VAL A 18 -11.72 -0.87 -7.73
N VAL A 19 -11.39 0.42 -7.82
CA VAL A 19 -10.01 0.89 -7.91
C VAL A 19 -9.61 1.49 -6.58
N ASN A 20 -8.59 0.93 -5.96
CA ASN A 20 -7.97 1.47 -4.75
C ASN A 20 -6.66 2.17 -5.12
N ILE A 21 -6.53 3.44 -4.75
CA ILE A 21 -5.26 4.15 -4.88
C ILE A 21 -4.25 3.55 -3.91
N GLY A 22 -3.06 3.25 -4.39
CA GLY A 22 -1.95 2.75 -3.59
C GLY A 22 -1.02 3.87 -3.11
N ASP A 23 -0.13 3.51 -2.20
CA ASP A 23 0.86 4.40 -1.59
C ASP A 23 1.88 4.97 -2.59
N MET A 24 2.23 4.22 -3.64
CA MET A 24 3.09 4.74 -4.71
C MET A 24 2.44 5.91 -5.46
N MET A 25 1.14 5.84 -5.73
CA MET A 25 0.42 6.95 -6.36
C MET A 25 0.32 8.15 -5.42
N GLU A 26 0.10 7.92 -4.13
CA GLU A 26 0.13 8.97 -3.12
C GLU A 26 1.49 9.67 -3.07
N PHE A 27 2.57 8.90 -3.04
CA PHE A 27 3.92 9.43 -3.07
C PHE A 27 4.21 10.23 -4.35
N TRP A 28 3.94 9.63 -5.50
CA TRP A 28 4.21 10.26 -6.80
C TRP A 28 3.46 11.58 -6.98
N SER A 29 2.20 11.61 -6.58
CA SER A 29 1.35 12.80 -6.68
C SER A 29 1.66 13.87 -5.62
N GLY A 30 2.52 13.57 -4.64
CA GLY A 30 2.78 14.46 -3.50
C GLY A 30 1.58 14.59 -2.56
N GLY A 31 0.76 13.53 -2.44
CA GLY A 31 -0.40 13.49 -1.56
C GLY A 31 -1.71 13.99 -2.19
N VAL A 32 -1.70 14.35 -3.48
CA VAL A 32 -2.94 14.74 -4.20
C VAL A 32 -3.90 13.56 -4.28
N PHE A 33 -3.38 12.38 -4.59
CA PHE A 33 -4.12 11.12 -4.50
C PHE A 33 -3.72 10.39 -3.23
N VAL A 34 -4.67 10.25 -2.31
CA VAL A 34 -4.41 9.60 -1.02
C VAL A 34 -4.64 8.10 -1.15
N ALA A 35 -3.73 7.30 -0.58
CA ALA A 35 -3.86 5.86 -0.55
C ALA A 35 -5.16 5.42 0.14
N THR A 36 -5.89 4.52 -0.50
CA THR A 36 -7.22 4.12 -0.06
C THR A 36 -7.11 3.03 1.00
N SER A 37 -7.33 3.39 2.26
CA SER A 37 -7.51 2.41 3.32
C SER A 37 -8.76 1.58 3.06
N HIS A 38 -8.59 0.27 2.91
CA HIS A 38 -9.68 -0.64 2.61
C HIS A 38 -9.55 -1.94 3.40
N ARG A 39 -10.68 -2.56 3.65
CA ARG A 39 -10.74 -3.86 4.33
C ARG A 39 -11.88 -4.70 3.78
N VAL A 40 -11.78 -5.99 3.99
CA VAL A 40 -12.86 -6.93 3.70
C VAL A 40 -13.58 -7.25 5.00
N ARG A 41 -14.91 -7.07 5.01
CA ARG A 41 -15.71 -7.51 6.15
C ARG A 41 -15.81 -9.04 6.17
N LYS A 42 -15.79 -9.61 7.38
CA LYS A 42 -16.08 -11.02 7.55
C LYS A 42 -17.53 -11.27 7.12
N VAL A 43 -17.70 -12.22 6.22
CA VAL A 43 -19.02 -12.66 5.73
C VAL A 43 -19.20 -14.14 6.04
N ALA A 44 -20.47 -14.54 6.26
CA ALA A 44 -20.81 -15.94 6.54
C ALA A 44 -20.89 -16.79 5.27
N GLN A 45 -21.06 -16.15 4.11
CA GLN A 45 -21.17 -16.82 2.83
C GLN A 45 -19.82 -16.93 2.14
N GLU A 46 -19.61 -17.99 1.38
CA GLU A 46 -18.47 -18.14 0.51
C GLU A 46 -18.46 -17.02 -0.54
N ARG A 47 -17.31 -16.39 -0.72
CA ARG A 47 -17.10 -15.36 -1.73
C ARG A 47 -15.68 -15.40 -2.27
N TYR A 48 -15.53 -14.96 -3.51
CA TYR A 48 -14.25 -14.85 -4.19
C TYR A 48 -13.92 -13.38 -4.47
N SER A 49 -12.62 -13.09 -4.53
CA SER A 49 -12.09 -11.79 -4.91
C SER A 49 -10.88 -11.99 -5.82
N PHE A 50 -10.83 -11.26 -6.92
CA PHE A 50 -9.75 -11.35 -7.92
C PHE A 50 -9.06 -9.99 -8.02
N PRO A 51 -8.10 -9.70 -7.13
CA PRO A 51 -7.37 -8.43 -7.19
C PRO A 51 -6.35 -8.45 -8.33
N LEU A 52 -6.27 -7.32 -9.05
CA LEU A 52 -5.18 -7.01 -9.96
C LEU A 52 -4.30 -5.95 -9.31
N PHE A 53 -3.05 -6.30 -9.02
CA PHE A 53 -2.07 -5.33 -8.55
C PHE A 53 -1.38 -4.70 -9.76
N PHE A 54 -1.65 -3.41 -9.96
CA PHE A 54 -1.02 -2.64 -11.01
C PHE A 54 0.14 -1.84 -10.41
N ALA A 55 1.35 -2.25 -10.73
CA ALA A 55 2.59 -1.67 -10.20
C ALA A 55 3.54 -1.31 -11.34
N LEU A 56 4.48 -0.43 -11.06
CA LEU A 56 5.60 -0.14 -11.95
C LEU A 56 6.62 -1.29 -11.93
N ASP A 57 7.46 -1.34 -12.95
CA ASP A 57 8.56 -2.29 -12.99
C ASP A 57 9.51 -2.09 -11.80
N TYR A 58 10.18 -3.18 -11.40
CA TYR A 58 11.02 -3.22 -10.18
C TYR A 58 12.09 -2.13 -10.15
N ASP A 59 12.75 -1.89 -11.27
CA ASP A 59 13.91 -0.98 -11.37
C ASP A 59 13.54 0.47 -11.66
N VAL A 60 12.26 0.80 -11.74
CA VAL A 60 11.81 2.17 -12.01
C VAL A 60 12.08 3.06 -10.79
N GLU A 61 12.72 4.19 -11.03
CA GLU A 61 12.82 5.27 -10.06
C GLU A 61 11.58 6.16 -10.12
N LEU A 62 10.83 6.18 -9.03
CA LEU A 62 9.66 7.00 -8.87
C LEU A 62 10.05 8.37 -8.30
N VAL A 63 10.03 9.39 -9.15
CA VAL A 63 10.30 10.77 -8.76
C VAL A 63 8.99 11.48 -8.45
N PRO A 64 8.79 12.04 -7.25
CA PRO A 64 7.59 12.80 -6.94
C PRO A 64 7.41 14.00 -7.87
N LEU A 65 6.18 14.27 -8.31
CA LEU A 65 5.87 15.42 -9.17
C LEU A 65 6.26 16.74 -8.52
N SER A 66 6.13 16.85 -7.21
CA SER A 66 6.55 18.03 -6.44
C SER A 66 8.05 18.22 -6.36
N ARG A 67 8.85 17.19 -6.63
CA ARG A 67 10.29 17.13 -6.43
C ARG A 67 10.78 17.52 -5.03
N GLN A 68 9.90 17.49 -4.05
CA GLN A 68 10.22 17.85 -2.65
C GLN A 68 10.78 16.68 -1.84
N ALA A 69 10.71 15.46 -2.37
CA ALA A 69 11.28 14.28 -1.76
C ALA A 69 12.21 13.57 -2.74
N PRO A 70 13.20 12.81 -2.24
CA PRO A 70 14.07 12.02 -3.10
C PRO A 70 13.28 10.95 -3.85
N ALA A 71 13.79 10.54 -5.02
CA ALA A 71 13.25 9.41 -5.75
C ALA A 71 13.33 8.12 -4.92
N ILE A 72 12.41 7.21 -5.15
CA ILE A 72 12.43 5.86 -4.56
C ILE A 72 12.45 4.82 -5.67
N ARG A 73 13.12 3.69 -5.43
CA ARG A 73 13.03 2.53 -6.30
C ARG A 73 11.76 1.75 -5.98
N THR A 74 10.93 1.57 -6.99
CA THR A 74 9.60 0.96 -6.82
C THR A 74 9.68 -0.46 -6.27
N GLY A 75 10.61 -1.28 -6.76
CA GLY A 75 10.80 -2.64 -6.27
C GLY A 75 11.30 -2.72 -4.84
N GLU A 76 12.22 -1.85 -4.45
CA GLU A 76 12.71 -1.77 -3.07
C GLU A 76 11.56 -1.37 -2.12
N HIS A 77 10.78 -0.38 -2.52
CA HIS A 77 9.59 0.04 -1.76
C HIS A 77 8.60 -1.12 -1.61
N LEU A 78 8.25 -1.79 -2.71
CA LEU A 78 7.32 -2.92 -2.68
C LEU A 78 7.84 -4.06 -1.80
N TYR A 79 9.15 -4.36 -1.87
CA TYR A 79 9.78 -5.36 -1.03
C TYR A 79 9.66 -5.03 0.46
N ALA A 80 9.96 -3.78 0.84
CA ALA A 80 9.83 -3.32 2.22
C ALA A 80 8.39 -3.39 2.73
N GLN A 81 7.42 -2.96 1.92
CA GLN A 81 6.01 -3.05 2.26
C GLN A 81 5.57 -4.50 2.46
N THR A 82 6.03 -5.41 1.59
CA THR A 82 5.75 -6.84 1.70
C THR A 82 6.29 -7.42 3.01
N VAL A 83 7.54 -7.13 3.33
CA VAL A 83 8.17 -7.61 4.59
C VAL A 83 7.40 -7.10 5.81
N GLN A 84 6.92 -5.87 5.79
CA GLN A 84 6.20 -5.30 6.92
C GLN A 84 4.76 -5.78 7.02
N THR A 85 4.12 -6.08 5.90
CA THR A 85 2.74 -6.55 5.87
C THR A 85 2.60 -7.95 6.42
N PHE A 86 3.49 -8.86 6.06
CA PHE A 86 3.40 -10.26 6.47
C PHE A 86 4.14 -10.50 7.79
N ARG A 87 3.40 -10.92 8.82
CA ARG A 87 3.95 -11.15 10.17
C ARG A 87 5.18 -12.06 10.17
N TYR A 88 5.16 -13.14 9.40
CA TYR A 88 6.28 -14.09 9.35
C TYR A 88 7.55 -13.49 8.72
N LEU A 89 7.40 -12.61 7.70
CA LEU A 89 8.54 -11.91 7.10
C LEU A 89 9.10 -10.85 8.04
N ARG A 90 8.23 -10.10 8.71
CA ARG A 90 8.65 -9.11 9.71
C ARG A 90 9.46 -9.77 10.84
N GLN A 91 9.01 -10.89 11.36
CA GLN A 91 9.74 -11.64 12.39
C GLN A 91 11.11 -12.11 11.89
N ARG A 92 11.23 -12.49 10.62
CA ARG A 92 12.52 -12.87 10.03
C ARG A 92 13.45 -11.66 9.87
N ALA A 93 12.90 -10.49 9.51
CA ALA A 93 13.67 -9.25 9.46
C ALA A 93 14.16 -8.83 10.86
N GLU A 94 13.31 -8.94 11.88
CA GLU A 94 13.67 -8.68 13.30
C GLU A 94 14.80 -9.60 13.81
N ARG A 95 14.88 -10.83 13.28
CA ARG A 95 15.96 -11.77 13.60
C ARG A 95 17.21 -11.59 12.73
N GLY A 96 17.22 -10.60 11.84
CA GLY A 96 18.34 -10.36 10.92
C GLY A 96 18.48 -11.37 9.78
N GLU A 97 17.46 -12.22 9.55
CA GLU A 97 17.45 -13.19 8.44
C GLU A 97 17.08 -12.53 7.10
N ILE A 98 16.45 -11.38 7.15
CA ILE A 98 16.09 -10.54 6.00
C ILE A 98 16.71 -9.18 6.22
N VAL A 99 17.54 -8.75 5.28
CA VAL A 99 18.15 -7.42 5.29
C VAL A 99 17.34 -6.53 4.36
N LEU A 100 16.79 -5.45 4.91
CA LEU A 100 16.13 -4.42 4.11
C LEU A 100 17.20 -3.48 3.53
N PRO A 101 17.05 -3.01 2.28
CA PRO A 101 17.94 -2.01 1.71
C PRO A 101 18.02 -0.76 2.59
N GLU A 102 19.21 -0.20 2.77
CA GLU A 102 19.42 0.98 3.63
C GLU A 102 18.61 2.22 3.20
N ALA A 103 18.31 2.32 1.90
CA ALA A 103 17.53 3.41 1.34
C ALA A 103 16.04 3.34 1.73
N ILE A 104 15.57 2.21 2.25
CA ILE A 104 14.17 2.04 2.62
C ILE A 104 13.95 2.58 4.02
N ARG A 105 13.47 3.80 4.08
CA ARG A 105 12.94 4.33 5.35
C ARG A 105 11.64 3.58 5.71
N PRO A 106 11.41 3.29 6.99
CA PRO A 106 10.14 2.73 7.44
C PRO A 106 8.99 3.57 6.90
N PRO A 107 7.83 2.99 6.57
CA PRO A 107 6.69 3.66 5.92
C PRO A 107 6.03 4.75 6.77
N ALA A 108 6.74 5.27 7.76
CA ALA A 108 6.26 6.40 8.55
C ALA A 108 5.86 7.63 7.72
N SER A 109 6.25 7.68 6.45
CA SER A 109 5.95 8.78 5.53
C SER A 109 4.96 8.43 4.43
N PHE A 110 4.55 7.16 4.28
CA PHE A 110 3.63 6.73 3.24
C PHE A 110 2.29 6.38 3.84
N GLY A 111 1.22 6.97 3.33
CA GLY A 111 -0.15 6.62 3.70
C GLY A 111 -0.43 6.83 5.19
N GLN A 112 -0.41 8.05 5.69
CA GLN A 112 -0.69 8.34 7.11
C GLN A 112 -2.03 7.74 7.58
N LEU A 113 -2.98 7.56 6.68
CA LEU A 113 -4.27 6.93 6.96
C LEU A 113 -4.21 5.39 6.94
N ALA A 114 -3.24 4.79 6.25
CA ALA A 114 -3.09 3.34 6.18
C ALA A 114 -2.61 2.70 7.49
N ARG A 115 -2.13 3.48 8.45
CA ARG A 115 -1.61 2.99 9.74
C ARG A 115 -2.66 2.32 10.63
N HIS A 116 -3.93 2.41 10.29
CA HIS A 116 -5.03 1.86 11.10
C HIS A 116 -5.63 0.57 10.53
N CYS A 117 -5.06 0.02 9.46
CA CYS A 117 -5.50 -1.24 8.87
C CYS A 117 -4.49 -2.36 9.15
N ILE A 118 -4.30 -2.70 10.40
CA ILE A 118 -3.74 -4.01 10.77
C ILE A 118 -4.91 -4.99 10.83
N VAL A 119 -4.92 -5.92 9.90
CA VAL A 119 -5.82 -7.09 9.91
C VAL A 119 -5.27 -8.12 10.89
#